data_58f0346021680464f8a424364705a1db
#
_entry.id   58f0346021680464f8a424364705a1db
#
_cell.length_a   1.000
_cell.length_b   1.000
_cell.length_c   1.000
_cell.angle_alpha   90.00
_cell.angle_beta   90.00
_cell.angle_gamma   90.00
#
_symmetry.space_group_name_H-M   'P 1'
#
loop_
_entity.id
_entity.type
_entity.pdbx_description
1 polymer ?
#
loop_
_entity_poly.entity_id
_entity_poly.type
_entity_poly.pdbx_seq_one_letter_code
_entity_poly.pdbx_strand_id
1 'polypeptide(L)'
;MKTKRLTVAQATIEYLKNQYVERDGVQNKFFAGCLGILGHGNVAGIGQALHQNLDFPFYVARNEQGMVHTAAAFARVKNRLQTFVCTSSIGPGATNMITGAAAATINRIPVLLIPGDIFATRQVAPVLQQ
;
A
#
# COMPACT_ATOMS: atom_id res chain seq x y z
N MET A 1 -0.78 -20.18 -22.73
CA MET A 1 -0.91 -19.51 -21.42
C MET A 1 -2.37 -19.09 -21.22
N LYS A 2 -2.95 -19.33 -20.03
CA LYS A 2 -4.28 -18.79 -19.71
C LYS A 2 -4.10 -17.32 -19.32
N THR A 3 -4.77 -16.41 -20.02
CA THR A 3 -4.80 -14.98 -19.70
C THR A 3 -6.00 -14.66 -18.82
N LYS A 4 -5.85 -13.69 -17.92
CA LYS A 4 -6.92 -13.18 -17.05
C LYS A 4 -7.05 -11.67 -17.29
N ARG A 5 -8.25 -11.19 -17.53
CA ARG A 5 -8.52 -9.75 -17.63
C ARG A 5 -8.76 -9.18 -16.24
N LEU A 6 -7.98 -8.18 -15.86
CA LEU A 6 -8.04 -7.54 -14.55
C LEU A 6 -8.01 -6.01 -14.73
N THR A 7 -8.55 -5.29 -13.75
CA THR A 7 -8.21 -3.87 -13.59
C THR A 7 -6.78 -3.75 -13.05
N VAL A 8 -6.18 -2.56 -13.19
CA VAL A 8 -4.83 -2.31 -12.64
C VAL A 8 -4.80 -2.58 -11.13
N ALA A 9 -5.81 -2.13 -10.38
CA ALA A 9 -5.91 -2.38 -8.94
C ALA A 9 -5.96 -3.87 -8.60
N GLN A 10 -6.78 -4.65 -9.34
CA GLN A 10 -6.85 -6.10 -9.16
C GLN A 10 -5.50 -6.77 -9.45
N ALA A 11 -4.85 -6.38 -10.55
CA ALA A 11 -3.53 -6.90 -10.91
C ALA A 11 -2.48 -6.56 -9.84
N THR A 12 -2.52 -5.34 -9.30
CA THR A 12 -1.62 -4.90 -8.23
C THR A 12 -1.80 -5.75 -6.97
N ILE A 13 -3.01 -5.95 -6.49
CA ILE A 13 -3.25 -6.76 -5.29
C ILE A 13 -2.87 -8.23 -5.53
N GLU A 14 -3.21 -8.80 -6.68
CA GLU A 14 -2.80 -10.16 -7.05
C GLU A 14 -1.26 -10.30 -7.11
N TYR A 15 -0.57 -9.29 -7.62
CA TYR A 15 0.89 -9.27 -7.64
C TYR A 15 1.47 -9.21 -6.22
N LEU A 16 1.00 -8.29 -5.39
CA LEU A 16 1.54 -8.04 -4.04
C LEU A 16 1.35 -9.25 -3.13
N LYS A 17 0.20 -9.90 -3.17
CA LYS A 17 -0.05 -11.09 -2.33
C LYS A 17 0.82 -12.29 -2.68
N ASN A 18 1.42 -12.31 -3.87
CA ASN A 18 2.29 -13.37 -4.36
C ASN A 18 3.79 -13.02 -4.30
N GLN A 19 4.18 -11.99 -3.54
CA GLN A 19 5.58 -11.66 -3.34
C GLN A 19 6.15 -12.39 -2.13
N TYR A 20 7.30 -13.03 -2.33
CA TYR A 20 8.01 -13.78 -1.29
C TYR A 20 9.47 -13.33 -1.24
N VAL A 21 10.06 -13.42 -0.07
CA VAL A 21 11.49 -13.26 0.17
C VAL A 21 12.02 -14.52 0.84
N GLU A 22 13.17 -14.99 0.39
CA GLU A 22 13.82 -16.16 0.97
C GLU A 22 15.05 -15.74 1.76
N ARG A 23 15.20 -16.32 2.93
CA ARG A 23 16.42 -16.24 3.75
C ARG A 23 16.66 -17.56 4.44
N ASP A 24 17.90 -18.05 4.33
CA ASP A 24 18.36 -19.29 4.97
C ASP A 24 17.47 -20.50 4.62
N GLY A 25 17.00 -20.57 3.36
CA GLY A 25 16.14 -21.63 2.85
C GLY A 25 14.67 -21.54 3.29
N VAL A 26 14.29 -20.48 4.00
CA VAL A 26 12.90 -20.23 4.44
C VAL A 26 12.27 -19.15 3.61
N GLN A 27 11.16 -19.47 2.94
CA GLN A 27 10.35 -18.48 2.21
C GLN A 27 9.38 -17.78 3.15
N ASN A 28 9.37 -16.44 3.07
CA ASN A 28 8.47 -15.58 3.82
C ASN A 28 7.59 -14.81 2.84
N LYS A 29 6.29 -14.78 3.09
CA LYS A 29 5.37 -13.90 2.36
C LYS A 29 5.74 -12.46 2.68
N PHE A 30 6.13 -11.68 1.65
CA PHE A 30 6.75 -10.37 1.88
C PHE A 30 5.73 -9.32 2.36
N PHE A 31 4.53 -9.29 1.77
CA PHE A 31 3.47 -8.39 2.23
C PHE A 31 2.46 -9.12 3.12
N ALA A 32 2.37 -8.68 4.38
CA ALA A 32 1.43 -9.23 5.36
C ALA A 32 -0.02 -8.81 5.11
N GLY A 33 -0.23 -7.77 4.32
CA GLY A 33 -1.51 -7.18 4.01
C GLY A 33 -1.38 -5.70 3.64
N CYS A 34 -2.50 -5.00 3.66
CA CYS A 34 -2.58 -3.58 3.36
C CYS A 34 -3.11 -2.80 4.57
N LEU A 35 -2.41 -1.75 4.94
CA LEU A 35 -2.89 -0.70 5.83
C LEU A 35 -3.43 0.45 4.98
N GLY A 36 -4.55 1.06 5.34
CA GLY A 36 -5.06 2.12 4.48
C GLY A 36 -6.10 3.04 5.07
N ILE A 37 -6.16 4.21 4.46
CA ILE A 37 -7.26 5.15 4.50
C ILE A 37 -7.61 5.42 3.04
N LEU A 38 -8.57 4.68 2.50
CA LEU A 38 -8.78 4.62 1.04
C LEU A 38 -9.14 5.98 0.42
N GLY A 39 -9.94 6.79 1.12
CA GLY A 39 -10.46 8.03 0.55
C GLY A 39 -11.31 7.79 -0.70
N HIS A 40 -11.82 8.86 -1.29
CA HIS A 40 -12.71 8.77 -2.46
C HIS A 40 -12.01 8.21 -3.72
N GLY A 41 -10.70 8.43 -3.88
CA GLY A 41 -9.97 8.02 -5.08
C GLY A 41 -9.67 6.51 -5.14
N ASN A 42 -9.50 5.86 -4.01
CA ASN A 42 -9.05 4.47 -3.94
C ASN A 42 -10.15 3.44 -3.59
N VAL A 43 -11.36 3.89 -3.21
CA VAL A 43 -12.45 2.98 -2.80
C VAL A 43 -12.85 2.04 -3.94
N ALA A 44 -13.09 2.58 -5.13
CA ALA A 44 -13.55 1.80 -6.28
C ALA A 44 -12.43 0.99 -6.97
N GLY A 45 -11.17 1.34 -6.74
CA GLY A 45 -10.02 0.61 -7.28
C GLY A 45 -9.42 -0.37 -6.26
N ILE A 46 -8.52 0.14 -5.43
CA ILE A 46 -7.79 -0.66 -4.44
C ILE A 46 -8.75 -1.28 -3.41
N GLY A 47 -9.73 -0.53 -2.92
CA GLY A 47 -10.72 -1.03 -1.95
C GLY A 47 -11.52 -2.21 -2.48
N GLN A 48 -12.01 -2.12 -3.72
CA GLN A 48 -12.72 -3.24 -4.35
C GLN A 48 -11.79 -4.46 -4.56
N ALA A 49 -10.55 -4.23 -5.02
CA ALA A 49 -9.60 -5.30 -5.22
C ALA A 49 -9.24 -6.01 -3.91
N LEU A 50 -9.09 -5.27 -2.81
CA LEU A 50 -8.87 -5.84 -1.47
C LEU A 50 -10.07 -6.65 -1.00
N HIS A 51 -11.30 -6.16 -1.22
CA HIS A 51 -12.53 -6.88 -0.87
C HIS A 51 -12.67 -8.22 -1.62
N GLN A 52 -12.14 -8.29 -2.82
CA GLN A 52 -12.12 -9.52 -3.63
C GLN A 52 -10.98 -10.49 -3.27
N ASN A 53 -10.04 -10.07 -2.42
CA ASN A 53 -8.85 -10.84 -2.02
C ASN A 53 -8.74 -10.91 -0.50
N LEU A 54 -9.69 -11.61 0.16
CA LEU A 54 -9.75 -11.71 1.62
C LEU A 54 -8.54 -12.43 2.25
N ASP A 55 -7.78 -13.14 1.46
CA ASP A 55 -6.48 -13.74 1.84
C ASP A 55 -5.33 -12.73 1.90
N PHE A 56 -5.59 -11.47 1.50
CA PHE A 56 -4.70 -10.32 1.67
C PHE A 56 -5.38 -9.28 2.59
N PRO A 57 -5.19 -9.38 3.91
CA PRO A 57 -5.98 -8.64 4.88
C PRO A 57 -5.80 -7.11 4.75
N PHE A 58 -6.90 -6.40 4.96
CA PHE A 58 -6.94 -4.94 4.99
C PHE A 58 -7.23 -4.44 6.40
N TYR A 59 -6.41 -3.49 6.86
CA TYR A 59 -6.56 -2.85 8.16
C TYR A 59 -6.77 -1.35 7.99
N VAL A 60 -7.87 -0.85 8.49
CA VAL A 60 -8.18 0.59 8.44
C VAL A 60 -7.27 1.34 9.41
N ALA A 61 -6.50 2.29 8.89
CA ALA A 61 -5.74 3.23 9.69
C ALA A 61 -6.55 4.52 9.96
N ARG A 62 -6.11 5.30 10.94
CA ARG A 62 -6.76 6.58 11.30
C ARG A 62 -5.91 7.81 10.99
N ASN A 63 -4.65 7.60 10.65
CA ASN A 63 -3.69 8.64 10.31
C ASN A 63 -2.61 8.05 9.40
N GLU A 64 -2.30 8.70 8.30
CA GLU A 64 -1.40 8.17 7.27
C GLU A 64 0.06 8.12 7.75
N GLN A 65 0.51 9.11 8.50
CA GLN A 65 1.84 9.09 9.09
C GLN A 65 1.99 7.94 10.07
N GLY A 66 1.03 7.79 11.00
CA GLY A 66 0.99 6.69 11.97
C GLY A 66 0.93 5.33 11.29
N MET A 67 0.20 5.23 10.17
CA MET A 67 0.12 4.03 9.34
C MET A 67 1.50 3.62 8.80
N VAL A 68 2.24 4.54 8.21
CA VAL A 68 3.60 4.27 7.68
C VAL A 68 4.57 3.92 8.80
N HIS A 69 4.50 4.59 9.95
CA HIS A 69 5.30 4.23 11.12
C HIS A 69 4.98 2.82 11.63
N THR A 70 3.70 2.42 11.62
CA THR A 70 3.28 1.06 11.99
C THR A 70 3.87 0.03 11.04
N ALA A 71 3.80 0.27 9.73
CA ALA A 71 4.40 -0.60 8.72
C ALA A 71 5.93 -0.72 8.90
N ALA A 72 6.60 0.40 9.16
CA ALA A 72 8.05 0.44 9.40
C ALA A 72 8.44 -0.31 10.68
N ALA A 73 7.69 -0.13 11.77
CA ALA A 73 7.91 -0.85 13.02
C ALA A 73 7.72 -2.36 12.84
N PHE A 74 6.65 -2.76 12.16
CA PHE A 74 6.39 -4.16 11.82
C PHE A 74 7.54 -4.77 11.00
N ALA A 75 7.96 -4.10 9.94
CA ALA A 75 9.07 -4.58 9.10
C ALA A 75 10.38 -4.71 9.89
N ARG A 76 10.64 -3.82 10.83
CA ARG A 76 11.79 -3.91 11.73
C ARG A 76 11.73 -5.15 12.63
N VAL A 77 10.60 -5.40 13.28
CA VAL A 77 10.36 -6.59 14.12
C VAL A 77 10.46 -7.88 13.32
N LYS A 78 10.03 -7.85 12.06
CA LYS A 78 10.15 -8.99 11.12
C LYS A 78 11.51 -9.09 10.43
N ASN A 79 12.54 -8.40 10.93
CA ASN A 79 13.89 -8.42 10.34
C ASN A 79 13.92 -8.09 8.84
N ARG A 80 13.02 -7.23 8.38
CA ARG A 80 12.83 -6.84 6.97
C ARG A 80 12.37 -7.97 6.04
N LEU A 81 11.95 -9.12 6.59
CA LEU A 81 11.44 -10.26 5.82
C LEU A 81 9.96 -10.14 5.50
N GLN A 82 9.26 -9.21 6.15
CA GLN A 82 7.85 -8.96 5.93
C GLN A 82 7.51 -7.50 6.22
N THR A 83 6.59 -6.94 5.45
CA THR A 83 6.11 -5.57 5.62
C THR A 83 4.63 -5.44 5.27
N PHE A 84 4.10 -4.21 5.34
CA PHE A 84 2.78 -3.87 4.85
C PHE A 84 2.85 -2.96 3.62
N VAL A 85 1.81 -3.04 2.79
CA VAL A 85 1.50 -2.00 1.82
C VAL A 85 0.68 -0.92 2.54
N CYS A 86 0.94 0.35 2.25
CA CYS A 86 0.18 1.48 2.79
C CYS A 86 -0.48 2.25 1.66
N THR A 87 -1.79 2.45 1.73
CA THR A 87 -2.54 3.25 0.75
C THR A 87 -3.28 4.40 1.41
N SER A 88 -3.39 5.53 0.72
CA SER A 88 -4.07 6.72 1.20
C SER A 88 -4.86 7.40 0.08
N SER A 89 -5.67 8.37 0.44
CA SER A 89 -6.24 9.30 -0.53
C SER A 89 -5.17 10.16 -1.19
N ILE A 90 -5.55 10.88 -2.23
CA ILE A 90 -4.70 11.88 -2.90
C ILE A 90 -4.44 13.09 -1.98
N GLY A 91 -3.56 13.98 -2.41
CA GLY A 91 -3.32 15.28 -1.80
C GLY A 91 -2.89 15.19 -0.34
N PRO A 92 -3.68 15.72 0.61
CA PRO A 92 -3.31 15.76 2.03
C PRO A 92 -3.02 14.38 2.63
N GLY A 93 -3.76 13.34 2.23
CA GLY A 93 -3.51 11.97 2.66
C GLY A 93 -2.16 11.45 2.19
N ALA A 94 -1.85 11.64 0.91
CA ALA A 94 -0.56 11.27 0.33
C ALA A 94 0.60 12.04 0.99
N THR A 95 0.47 13.35 1.17
CA THR A 95 1.53 14.18 1.79
C THR A 95 1.74 13.85 3.25
N ASN A 96 0.70 13.45 3.99
CA ASN A 96 0.81 13.04 5.38
C ASN A 96 1.64 11.75 5.58
N MET A 97 1.89 10.98 4.53
CA MET A 97 2.77 9.81 4.58
C MET A 97 4.27 10.16 4.58
N ILE A 98 4.64 11.38 4.15
CA ILE A 98 6.03 11.76 3.84
C ILE A 98 6.97 11.61 5.04
N THR A 99 6.57 12.05 6.22
CA THR A 99 7.40 11.92 7.43
C THR A 99 7.72 10.45 7.74
N GLY A 100 6.72 9.58 7.64
CA GLY A 100 6.92 8.14 7.81
C GLY A 100 7.80 7.54 6.73
N ALA A 101 7.63 7.97 5.47
CA ALA A 101 8.45 7.56 4.35
C ALA A 101 9.93 7.95 4.53
N ALA A 102 10.18 9.20 4.96
CA ALA A 102 11.53 9.69 5.25
C ALA A 102 12.19 8.86 6.36
N ALA A 103 11.48 8.60 7.45
CA ALA A 103 11.98 7.78 8.55
C ALA A 103 12.30 6.33 8.12
N ALA A 104 11.43 5.72 7.30
CA ALA A 104 11.67 4.39 6.75
C ALA A 104 12.89 4.38 5.83
N THR A 105 13.03 5.38 4.96
CA THR A 105 14.14 5.51 4.00
C THR A 105 15.50 5.64 4.73
N ILE A 106 15.62 6.55 5.69
CA ILE A 106 16.87 6.76 6.45
C ILE A 106 17.28 5.47 7.19
N ASN A 107 16.31 4.74 7.72
CA ASN A 107 16.55 3.48 8.43
C ASN A 107 16.62 2.25 7.52
N ARG A 108 16.49 2.42 6.21
CA ARG A 108 16.47 1.32 5.23
C ARG A 108 15.45 0.23 5.57
N ILE A 109 14.26 0.65 6.00
CA ILE A 109 13.15 -0.23 6.34
C ILE A 109 12.21 -0.34 5.12
N PRO A 110 11.90 -1.54 4.65
CA PRO A 110 11.01 -1.71 3.52
C PRO A 110 9.56 -1.35 3.91
N VAL A 111 8.96 -0.41 3.19
CA VAL A 111 7.54 -0.10 3.24
C VAL A 111 7.13 0.28 1.81
N LEU A 112 6.02 -0.25 1.34
CA LEU A 112 5.46 0.13 0.04
C LEU A 112 4.32 1.11 0.24
N LEU A 113 4.43 2.29 -0.39
CA LEU A 113 3.41 3.34 -0.35
C LEU A 113 2.73 3.42 -1.70
N ILE A 114 1.42 3.35 -1.70
CA ILE A 114 0.57 3.45 -2.90
C ILE A 114 -0.51 4.51 -2.62
N PRO A 115 -0.16 5.79 -2.59
CA PRO A 115 -1.16 6.85 -2.45
C PRO A 115 -2.03 6.96 -3.70
N GLY A 116 -3.25 7.46 -3.54
CA GLY A 116 -4.06 7.89 -4.67
C GLY A 116 -3.42 9.10 -5.36
N ASP A 117 -3.80 9.31 -6.63
CA ASP A 117 -3.37 10.46 -7.43
C ASP A 117 -4.48 10.83 -8.42
N ILE A 118 -4.35 11.98 -9.06
CA ILE A 118 -5.23 12.44 -10.13
C ILE A 118 -4.95 11.69 -11.43
N PHE A 119 -5.87 11.76 -12.37
CA PHE A 119 -5.64 11.24 -13.72
C PHE A 119 -4.51 12.01 -14.40
N ALA A 120 -3.59 11.31 -15.05
CA ALA A 120 -2.43 11.91 -15.72
C ALA A 120 -2.80 12.96 -16.79
N THR A 121 -3.98 12.84 -17.38
CA THR A 121 -4.48 13.75 -18.43
C THR A 121 -5.40 14.84 -17.89
N ARG A 122 -5.66 14.86 -16.57
CA ARG A 122 -6.58 15.83 -15.98
C ARG A 122 -5.90 17.17 -15.80
N GLN A 123 -6.56 18.24 -16.30
CA GLN A 123 -6.14 19.59 -15.97
C GLN A 123 -6.38 19.87 -14.48
N VAL A 124 -5.48 20.64 -13.89
CA VAL A 124 -5.62 21.10 -12.51
C VAL A 124 -6.88 21.98 -12.45
N ALA A 125 -7.87 21.54 -11.72
CA ALA A 125 -9.13 22.23 -11.50
C ALA A 125 -9.53 22.06 -10.02
N PRO A 126 -10.37 22.95 -9.45
CA PRO A 126 -10.84 22.79 -8.09
C PRO A 126 -11.63 21.49 -7.95
N VAL A 127 -11.03 20.51 -7.34
CA VAL A 127 -11.65 19.22 -7.01
C VAL A 127 -11.31 18.86 -5.58
N LEU A 128 -12.05 17.89 -5.04
CA LEU A 128 -11.83 17.42 -3.69
C LEU A 128 -10.37 16.98 -3.48
N GLN A 129 -9.71 17.57 -2.49
CA GLN A 129 -8.35 17.24 -2.04
C GLN A 129 -7.23 17.51 -3.06
N GLN A 130 -7.41 18.49 -3.92
CA GLN A 130 -6.38 19.01 -4.83
C GLN A 130 -6.07 20.47 -4.58
#